data_4ca2d185d218985fce9439ff8676683a
#
_entry.id   4ca2d185d218985fce9439ff8676683a
#
_cell.length_a   1.000
_cell.length_b   1.000
_cell.length_c   1.000
_cell.angle_alpha   90.00
_cell.angle_beta   90.00
_cell.angle_gamma   90.00
#
_symmetry.space_group_name_H-M   'P 1'
#
loop_
_entity.id
_entity.type
_entity.pdbx_description
1 polymer ?
#
loop_
_entity_poly.entity_id
_entity_poly.type
_entity_poly.pdbx_seq_one_letter_code
_entity_poly.pdbx_strand_id
1 'polypeptide(L)'
;HDHNGTINYVRKEVGETTAPITSYFAQVQDDPSIQIVNNAQLWYAKKQVAGTADENLPLLSAAAPFKAGTRGDASYYTDIPAGPLAIKNVADLYLYDNVTALLKVTGAQIKEWLEMSAGQFNQIDPNSKEPQQLINSSYRSYNYDVIDGLTYKFDLTQPNKYDHEGKLVNPDASRVRDLAYQGQPIDLNQTFLVVTNNYRATGNFPGVKDAVEKRLLNLENRQAIIDYIVSEKTINPSADGNWSFLPNIANADIRFASSDNARAHLANQDAISYVGASTQAGFAEYRLIVKEK
;
A
#
# COMPACT_ATOMS: atom_id res chain seq x y z
N HIS A 1 -29.18 8.12 16.98
CA HIS A 1 -28.63 6.77 16.92
C HIS A 1 -28.72 6.13 18.30
N ASP A 2 -29.40 5.02 18.39
CA ASP A 2 -29.41 4.19 19.58
C ASP A 2 -27.97 3.67 19.80
N HIS A 3 -27.39 3.98 20.97
CA HIS A 3 -26.03 3.57 21.32
C HIS A 3 -25.85 2.04 21.22
N ASN A 4 -26.85 1.28 21.64
CA ASN A 4 -26.82 -0.19 21.55
C ASN A 4 -26.86 -0.68 20.10
N GLY A 5 -27.62 -0.03 19.23
CA GLY A 5 -27.65 -0.35 17.80
C GLY A 5 -26.31 -0.11 17.12
N THR A 6 -25.62 0.99 17.42
CA THR A 6 -24.29 1.29 16.89
C THR A 6 -23.26 0.26 17.36
N ILE A 7 -23.25 -0.11 18.64
CA ILE A 7 -22.33 -1.12 19.19
C ILE A 7 -22.58 -2.48 18.53
N ASN A 8 -23.84 -2.89 18.37
CA ASN A 8 -24.19 -4.15 17.73
C ASN A 8 -23.76 -4.17 16.26
N TYR A 9 -23.93 -3.05 15.55
CA TYR A 9 -23.50 -2.94 14.15
C TYR A 9 -21.99 -3.12 13.99
N VAL A 10 -21.17 -2.42 14.77
CA VAL A 10 -19.70 -2.50 14.65
C VAL A 10 -19.13 -3.86 15.07
N ARG A 11 -19.87 -4.63 15.88
CA ARG A 11 -19.50 -5.98 16.30
C ARG A 11 -20.06 -7.07 15.40
N LYS A 12 -20.86 -6.71 14.38
CA LYS A 12 -21.41 -7.69 13.45
C LYS A 12 -20.29 -8.39 12.70
N GLU A 13 -20.29 -9.72 12.76
CA GLU A 13 -19.35 -10.54 12.01
C GLU A 13 -19.65 -10.48 10.52
N VAL A 14 -18.59 -10.38 9.72
CA VAL A 14 -18.66 -10.35 8.26
C VAL A 14 -17.90 -11.50 7.61
N GLY A 15 -17.04 -12.18 8.37
CA GLY A 15 -16.25 -13.31 7.92
C GLY A 15 -15.21 -13.69 8.97
N GLU A 16 -14.16 -14.35 8.53
CA GLU A 16 -13.04 -14.74 9.40
C GLU A 16 -11.71 -14.61 8.66
N THR A 17 -10.63 -14.52 9.42
CA THR A 17 -9.27 -14.57 8.90
C THR A 17 -8.49 -15.72 9.52
N THR A 18 -7.72 -16.43 8.71
CA THR A 18 -6.94 -17.60 9.16
C THR A 18 -5.65 -17.22 9.87
N ALA A 19 -5.20 -15.96 9.73
CA ALA A 19 -3.98 -15.44 10.35
C ALA A 19 -4.19 -13.98 10.72
N PRO A 20 -3.35 -13.40 11.61
CA PRO A 20 -3.42 -11.99 11.92
C PRO A 20 -3.27 -11.10 10.68
N ILE A 21 -3.96 -9.97 10.66
CA ILE A 21 -3.81 -8.93 9.65
C ILE A 21 -3.20 -7.72 10.36
N THR A 22 -1.98 -7.37 9.99
CA THR A 22 -1.26 -6.24 10.61
C THR A 22 -0.68 -5.31 9.57
N SER A 23 -0.41 -4.07 9.96
CA SER A 23 0.25 -3.08 9.10
C SER A 23 1.67 -2.74 9.55
N TYR A 24 2.25 -3.52 10.45
CA TYR A 24 3.56 -3.22 11.03
C TYR A 24 4.69 -3.10 10.01
N PHE A 25 4.60 -3.83 8.89
CA PHE A 25 5.61 -3.86 7.85
C PHE A 25 5.10 -3.37 6.49
N ALA A 26 3.92 -2.74 6.47
CA ALA A 26 3.26 -2.32 5.23
C ALA A 26 4.02 -1.24 4.45
N GLN A 27 4.91 -0.50 5.10
CA GLN A 27 5.74 0.51 4.44
C GLN A 27 7.01 -0.05 3.78
N VAL A 28 7.42 -1.26 4.14
CA VAL A 28 8.76 -1.77 3.77
C VAL A 28 8.72 -3.01 2.87
N GLN A 29 7.56 -3.60 2.69
CA GLN A 29 7.36 -4.78 1.83
C GLN A 29 5.93 -4.82 1.33
N ASP A 30 5.69 -5.64 0.29
CA ASP A 30 4.33 -5.95 -0.13
C ASP A 30 3.61 -6.69 1.00
N ASP A 31 2.46 -6.16 1.42
CA ASP A 31 1.85 -6.52 2.70
C ASP A 31 0.43 -7.07 2.53
N PRO A 32 0.08 -8.16 3.26
CA PRO A 32 -1.27 -8.73 3.19
C PRO A 32 -2.38 -7.73 3.52
N SER A 33 -2.15 -6.78 4.44
CA SER A 33 -3.17 -5.77 4.79
C SER A 33 -3.55 -4.88 3.61
N ILE A 34 -2.59 -4.55 2.74
CA ILE A 34 -2.83 -3.75 1.54
C ILE A 34 -3.39 -4.64 0.42
N GLN A 35 -2.93 -5.88 0.33
CA GLN A 35 -3.44 -6.84 -0.65
C GLN A 35 -4.95 -7.07 -0.50
N ILE A 36 -5.45 -7.17 0.72
CA ILE A 36 -6.88 -7.35 0.99
C ILE A 36 -7.68 -6.17 0.46
N VAL A 37 -7.21 -4.94 0.70
CA VAL A 37 -7.87 -3.73 0.21
C VAL A 37 -7.89 -3.72 -1.32
N ASN A 38 -6.75 -3.99 -1.95
CA ASN A 38 -6.65 -4.05 -3.41
C ASN A 38 -7.52 -5.14 -4.01
N ASN A 39 -7.55 -6.33 -3.41
CA ASN A 39 -8.41 -7.42 -3.87
C ASN A 39 -9.90 -7.03 -3.81
N ALA A 40 -10.31 -6.39 -2.72
CA ALA A 40 -11.69 -5.93 -2.56
C ALA A 40 -12.07 -4.86 -3.58
N GLN A 41 -11.19 -3.89 -3.82
CA GLN A 41 -11.41 -2.83 -4.79
C GLN A 41 -11.50 -3.40 -6.22
N LEU A 42 -10.61 -4.34 -6.58
CA LEU A 42 -10.64 -5.00 -7.89
C LEU A 42 -11.94 -5.80 -8.06
N TRP A 43 -12.33 -6.56 -7.05
CA TRP A 43 -13.55 -7.36 -7.06
C TRP A 43 -14.80 -6.49 -7.30
N TYR A 44 -14.88 -5.35 -6.63
CA TYR A 44 -15.98 -4.40 -6.79
C TYR A 44 -15.94 -3.72 -8.16
N ALA A 45 -14.78 -3.17 -8.55
CA ALA A 45 -14.64 -2.44 -9.81
C ALA A 45 -14.90 -3.32 -11.04
N LYS A 46 -14.50 -4.58 -10.98
CA LYS A 46 -14.76 -5.54 -12.06
C LYS A 46 -16.26 -5.69 -12.33
N LYS A 47 -17.07 -5.70 -11.30
CA LYS A 47 -18.53 -5.73 -11.43
C LYS A 47 -19.07 -4.43 -12.04
N GLN A 48 -18.48 -3.29 -11.68
CA GLN A 48 -18.92 -1.98 -12.16
C GLN A 48 -18.63 -1.76 -13.64
N VAL A 49 -17.55 -2.33 -14.16
CA VAL A 49 -17.17 -2.15 -15.58
C VAL A 49 -17.75 -3.23 -16.50
N ALA A 50 -18.27 -4.33 -15.94
CA ALA A 50 -18.88 -5.40 -16.72
C ALA A 50 -20.04 -4.86 -17.55
N GLY A 51 -20.07 -5.18 -18.85
CA GLY A 51 -21.10 -4.72 -19.78
C GLY A 51 -20.99 -3.26 -20.20
N THR A 52 -19.92 -2.55 -19.78
CA THR A 52 -19.65 -1.16 -20.19
C THR A 52 -18.60 -1.13 -21.31
N ALA A 53 -18.41 0.07 -21.91
CA ALA A 53 -17.36 0.27 -22.91
C ALA A 53 -15.95 0.02 -22.38
N ASP A 54 -15.74 0.07 -21.07
CA ASP A 54 -14.43 -0.09 -20.42
C ASP A 54 -14.14 -1.54 -19.96
N GLU A 55 -15.05 -2.47 -20.23
CA GLU A 55 -14.96 -3.86 -19.75
C GLU A 55 -13.64 -4.56 -20.10
N ASN A 56 -13.08 -4.25 -21.28
CA ASN A 56 -11.86 -4.90 -21.78
C ASN A 56 -10.58 -4.13 -21.49
N LEU A 57 -10.65 -2.99 -20.82
CA LEU A 57 -9.45 -2.26 -20.39
C LEU A 57 -8.79 -3.00 -19.21
N PRO A 58 -7.45 -3.00 -19.15
CA PRO A 58 -6.75 -3.56 -18.00
C PRO A 58 -7.18 -2.85 -16.71
N LEU A 59 -7.57 -3.61 -15.71
CA LEU A 59 -8.05 -3.09 -14.43
C LEU A 59 -7.00 -3.32 -13.35
N LEU A 60 -6.58 -2.25 -12.71
CA LEU A 60 -5.61 -2.20 -11.62
C LEU A 60 -6.25 -1.59 -10.39
N SER A 61 -5.60 -1.72 -9.23
CA SER A 61 -6.06 -1.12 -7.99
C SER A 61 -4.92 -0.46 -7.23
N ALA A 62 -5.18 0.69 -6.64
CA ALA A 62 -4.22 1.42 -5.81
C ALA A 62 -4.74 1.58 -4.38
N ALA A 63 -3.90 1.27 -3.40
CA ALA A 63 -4.20 1.42 -1.98
C ALA A 63 -2.92 1.72 -1.20
N ALA A 64 -3.06 2.41 -0.08
CA ALA A 64 -1.96 2.83 0.77
C ALA A 64 -2.18 2.40 2.22
N PRO A 65 -1.10 2.22 3.01
CA PRO A 65 -1.22 1.96 4.45
C PRO A 65 -1.59 3.25 5.19
N PHE A 66 -2.76 3.27 5.81
CA PHE A 66 -3.23 4.44 6.55
C PHE A 66 -2.71 4.48 7.99
N LYS A 67 -2.65 3.32 8.65
CA LYS A 67 -2.17 3.18 10.02
C LYS A 67 -0.78 2.54 10.01
N ALA A 68 0.24 3.36 10.03
CA ALA A 68 1.64 2.91 9.96
C ALA A 68 2.56 3.75 10.86
N GLY A 69 2.15 3.99 12.11
CA GLY A 69 2.94 4.74 13.09
C GLY A 69 2.94 6.24 12.84
N THR A 70 1.89 6.77 12.26
CA THR A 70 1.75 8.19 11.92
C THR A 70 1.88 9.08 13.15
N ARG A 71 2.54 10.24 13.01
CA ARG A 71 2.76 11.25 14.06
C ARG A 71 3.55 10.72 15.26
N GLY A 72 4.37 9.69 15.06
CA GLY A 72 5.17 9.12 16.13
C GLY A 72 4.35 8.34 17.15
N ASP A 73 3.16 7.89 16.80
CA ASP A 73 2.31 7.08 17.66
C ASP A 73 2.54 5.58 17.37
N ALA A 74 3.23 4.91 18.29
CA ALA A 74 3.55 3.49 18.16
C ALA A 74 2.32 2.57 18.26
N SER A 75 1.18 3.06 18.73
CA SER A 75 -0.09 2.33 18.76
C SER A 75 -0.89 2.47 17.47
N TYR A 76 -0.49 3.37 16.56
CA TYR A 76 -1.21 3.68 15.34
C TYR A 76 -0.84 2.70 14.22
N TYR A 77 -1.22 1.46 14.44
CA TYR A 77 -1.09 0.36 13.48
C TYR A 77 -2.36 -0.48 13.47
N THR A 78 -2.65 -1.10 12.35
CA THR A 78 -3.65 -2.16 12.27
C THR A 78 -3.05 -3.42 12.87
N ASP A 79 -3.80 -4.05 13.80
CA ASP A 79 -3.43 -5.32 14.39
C ASP A 79 -4.71 -6.10 14.69
N ILE A 80 -5.09 -6.95 13.76
CA ILE A 80 -6.32 -7.74 13.80
C ILE A 80 -5.92 -9.19 14.07
N PRO A 81 -6.40 -9.81 15.17
CA PRO A 81 -6.07 -11.20 15.47
C PRO A 81 -6.73 -12.16 14.49
N ALA A 82 -6.17 -13.38 14.37
CA ALA A 82 -6.81 -14.47 13.66
C ALA A 82 -8.16 -14.79 14.29
N GLY A 83 -9.11 -15.22 13.48
CA GLY A 83 -10.46 -15.55 13.92
C GLY A 83 -11.54 -14.69 13.29
N PRO A 84 -12.67 -14.46 13.99
CA PRO A 84 -13.79 -13.70 13.44
C PRO A 84 -13.41 -12.27 13.05
N LEU A 85 -13.92 -11.83 11.90
CA LEU A 85 -13.82 -10.46 11.42
C LEU A 85 -15.18 -9.77 11.60
N ALA A 86 -15.17 -8.63 12.28
CA ALA A 86 -16.33 -7.77 12.43
C ALA A 86 -16.15 -6.46 11.65
N ILE A 87 -17.22 -5.69 11.53
CA ILE A 87 -17.18 -4.38 10.86
C ILE A 87 -16.12 -3.46 11.49
N LYS A 88 -15.95 -3.51 12.82
CA LYS A 88 -14.90 -2.74 13.52
C LYS A 88 -13.49 -3.07 13.01
N ASN A 89 -13.24 -4.31 12.64
CA ASN A 89 -11.94 -4.73 12.09
C ASN A 89 -11.71 -4.14 10.70
N VAL A 90 -12.76 -4.07 9.89
CA VAL A 90 -12.66 -3.42 8.57
C VAL A 90 -12.43 -1.92 8.72
N ALA A 91 -13.05 -1.29 9.72
CA ALA A 91 -12.79 0.12 10.03
C ALA A 91 -11.35 0.36 10.51
N ASP A 92 -10.73 -0.60 11.19
CA ASP A 92 -9.32 -0.54 11.56
C ASP A 92 -8.39 -0.74 10.35
N LEU A 93 -8.77 -1.58 9.41
CA LEU A 93 -8.03 -1.83 8.17
C LEU A 93 -8.13 -0.65 7.19
N TYR A 94 -9.30 -0.03 7.08
CA TYR A 94 -9.55 1.10 6.19
C TYR A 94 -10.16 2.26 6.98
N LEU A 95 -9.30 3.16 7.42
CA LEU A 95 -9.60 4.18 8.45
C LEU A 95 -10.54 5.29 7.96
N TYR A 96 -10.41 5.72 6.70
CA TYR A 96 -11.08 6.92 6.19
C TYR A 96 -12.42 6.62 5.53
N ASP A 97 -13.37 7.57 5.63
CA ASP A 97 -14.67 7.51 4.95
C ASP A 97 -14.52 7.93 3.49
N ASN A 98 -13.80 7.14 2.72
CA ASN A 98 -13.57 7.38 1.30
C ASN A 98 -14.62 6.68 0.45
N VAL A 99 -14.86 7.25 -0.73
CA VAL A 99 -15.72 6.68 -1.78
C VAL A 99 -14.81 6.14 -2.88
N THR A 100 -15.15 4.97 -3.41
CA THR A 100 -14.40 4.37 -4.52
C THR A 100 -14.41 5.29 -5.75
N ALA A 101 -13.28 5.36 -6.41
CA ALA A 101 -13.09 6.11 -7.64
C ALA A 101 -12.43 5.24 -8.70
N LEU A 102 -12.80 5.47 -9.95
CA LEU A 102 -12.21 4.78 -11.10
C LEU A 102 -11.51 5.80 -11.97
N LEU A 103 -10.22 5.62 -12.17
CA LEU A 103 -9.39 6.50 -12.98
C LEU A 103 -9.01 5.82 -14.28
N LYS A 104 -9.04 6.58 -15.37
CA LYS A 104 -8.49 6.16 -16.64
C LYS A 104 -7.16 6.87 -16.83
N VAL A 105 -6.06 6.12 -16.85
CA VAL A 105 -4.70 6.64 -16.87
C VAL A 105 -3.86 5.90 -17.91
N THR A 106 -2.82 6.54 -18.41
CA THR A 106 -1.84 5.91 -19.29
C THR A 106 -0.74 5.22 -18.49
N GLY A 107 0.00 4.34 -19.16
CA GLY A 107 1.20 3.72 -18.56
C GLY A 107 2.23 4.73 -18.09
N ALA A 108 2.40 5.83 -18.85
CA ALA A 108 3.29 6.94 -18.46
C ALA A 108 2.83 7.61 -17.16
N GLN A 109 1.54 7.83 -16.99
CA GLN A 109 0.96 8.41 -15.77
C GLN A 109 1.11 7.46 -14.58
N ILE A 110 0.93 6.17 -14.80
CA ILE A 110 1.17 5.15 -13.76
C ILE A 110 2.63 5.20 -13.29
N LYS A 111 3.58 5.32 -14.20
CA LYS A 111 4.99 5.43 -13.85
C LYS A 111 5.25 6.64 -12.95
N GLU A 112 4.69 7.79 -13.26
CA GLU A 112 4.82 9.00 -12.44
C GLU A 112 4.14 8.82 -11.06
N TRP A 113 3.00 8.15 -11.02
CA TRP A 113 2.33 7.81 -9.77
C TRP A 113 3.23 6.94 -8.87
N LEU A 114 3.89 5.94 -9.43
CA LEU A 114 4.82 5.06 -8.69
C LEU A 114 6.13 5.79 -8.32
N GLU A 115 6.60 6.74 -9.12
CA GLU A 115 7.75 7.59 -8.73
C GLU A 115 7.40 8.44 -7.51
N MET A 116 6.14 8.90 -7.38
CA MET A 116 5.70 9.55 -6.15
C MET A 116 5.71 8.58 -4.97
N SER A 117 5.18 7.38 -5.12
CA SER A 117 5.23 6.36 -4.07
C SER A 117 6.66 6.09 -3.61
N ALA A 118 7.62 6.03 -4.54
CA ALA A 118 9.03 5.80 -4.25
C ALA A 118 9.64 6.90 -3.37
N GLY A 119 9.03 8.08 -3.32
CA GLY A 119 9.45 9.17 -2.43
C GLY A 119 9.31 8.85 -0.93
N GLN A 120 8.60 7.80 -0.57
CA GLN A 120 8.55 7.32 0.80
C GLN A 120 9.93 6.93 1.35
N PHE A 121 10.83 6.50 0.47
CA PHE A 121 12.11 5.95 0.88
C PHE A 121 13.24 6.97 0.75
N ASN A 122 14.16 6.93 1.70
CA ASN A 122 15.43 7.67 1.59
C ASN A 122 16.30 7.05 0.51
N GLN A 123 17.18 7.87 -0.06
CA GLN A 123 18.24 7.37 -0.93
C GLN A 123 19.23 6.53 -0.10
N ILE A 124 19.61 5.37 -0.60
CA ILE A 124 20.52 4.45 0.07
C ILE A 124 21.86 4.46 -0.64
N ASP A 125 22.93 4.66 0.13
CA ASP A 125 24.30 4.48 -0.35
C ASP A 125 24.66 2.98 -0.31
N PRO A 126 24.83 2.32 -1.47
CA PRO A 126 25.10 0.88 -1.50
C PRO A 126 26.48 0.50 -0.96
N ASN A 127 27.38 1.47 -0.81
CA ASN A 127 28.76 1.26 -0.38
C ASN A 127 29.00 1.57 1.08
N SER A 128 28.07 2.24 1.76
CA SER A 128 28.19 2.54 3.18
C SER A 128 27.89 1.32 4.04
N LYS A 129 28.69 1.11 5.09
CA LYS A 129 28.45 0.07 6.11
C LYS A 129 27.72 0.60 7.33
N GLU A 130 27.55 1.93 7.42
CA GLU A 130 26.80 2.55 8.51
C GLU A 130 25.31 2.27 8.37
N PRO A 131 24.56 2.18 9.48
CA PRO A 131 23.11 2.05 9.44
C PRO A 131 22.44 3.21 8.67
N GLN A 132 21.52 2.86 7.78
CA GLN A 132 20.77 3.83 6.99
C GLN A 132 19.27 3.64 7.20
N GLN A 133 18.57 4.74 7.50
CA GLN A 133 17.11 4.71 7.66
C GLN A 133 16.43 4.64 6.30
N LEU A 134 15.54 3.67 6.15
CA LEU A 134 14.83 3.42 4.90
C LEU A 134 13.73 4.46 4.66
N ILE A 135 12.98 4.81 5.70
CA ILE A 135 11.76 5.62 5.56
C ILE A 135 12.08 7.10 5.72
N ASN A 136 11.63 7.89 4.75
CA ASN A 136 11.60 9.35 4.85
C ASN A 136 10.49 9.75 5.84
N SER A 137 10.88 10.26 7.00
CA SER A 137 9.96 10.62 8.09
C SER A 137 8.97 11.74 7.71
N SER A 138 9.27 12.52 6.68
CA SER A 138 8.37 13.56 6.18
C SER A 138 7.30 13.04 5.26
N TYR A 139 7.46 11.83 4.71
CA TYR A 139 6.51 11.24 3.78
C TYR A 139 5.32 10.63 4.54
N ARG A 140 4.11 10.97 4.12
CA ARG A 140 2.89 10.43 4.74
C ARG A 140 2.56 9.07 4.16
N SER A 141 2.39 8.07 5.02
CA SER A 141 2.12 6.69 4.58
C SER A 141 0.87 6.57 3.71
N TYR A 142 -0.15 7.40 3.94
CA TYR A 142 -1.37 7.42 3.13
C TYR A 142 -1.13 7.89 1.68
N ASN A 143 0.06 8.42 1.37
CA ASN A 143 0.48 8.75 0.01
C ASN A 143 1.32 7.64 -0.63
N TYR A 144 1.61 6.58 0.11
CA TYR A 144 2.36 5.43 -0.41
C TYR A 144 1.40 4.44 -1.07
N ASP A 145 0.92 4.78 -2.26
CA ASP A 145 0.05 3.89 -3.02
C ASP A 145 0.83 2.71 -3.59
N VAL A 146 0.32 1.51 -3.32
CA VAL A 146 0.74 0.26 -3.96
C VAL A 146 -0.26 -0.04 -5.07
N ILE A 147 0.23 -0.22 -6.30
CA ILE A 147 -0.63 -0.52 -7.46
C ILE A 147 -0.57 -2.01 -7.73
N ASP A 148 -1.67 -2.69 -7.48
CA ASP A 148 -1.84 -4.11 -7.73
C ASP A 148 -2.31 -4.38 -9.17
N GLY A 149 -1.85 -5.49 -9.73
CA GLY A 149 -2.05 -5.85 -11.14
C GLY A 149 -0.86 -5.52 -12.02
N LEU A 150 0.16 -4.88 -11.46
CA LEU A 150 1.47 -4.61 -12.09
C LEU A 150 2.55 -5.28 -11.26
N THR A 151 3.73 -5.46 -11.86
CA THR A 151 4.96 -5.78 -11.14
C THR A 151 5.97 -4.67 -11.35
N TYR A 152 6.72 -4.33 -10.31
CA TYR A 152 7.72 -3.27 -10.37
C TYR A 152 8.72 -3.36 -9.23
N LYS A 153 9.84 -2.65 -9.40
CA LYS A 153 10.89 -2.54 -8.38
C LYS A 153 11.29 -1.08 -8.21
N PHE A 154 11.84 -0.78 -7.03
CA PHE A 154 12.42 0.53 -6.75
C PHE A 154 13.93 0.45 -6.63
N ASP A 155 14.64 1.31 -7.37
CA ASP A 155 16.07 1.51 -7.25
C ASP A 155 16.35 2.65 -6.26
N LEU A 156 16.67 2.31 -5.02
CA LEU A 156 16.91 3.28 -3.96
C LEU A 156 18.30 3.90 -3.97
N THR A 157 19.18 3.48 -4.87
CA THR A 157 20.47 4.19 -5.09
C THR A 157 20.26 5.52 -5.81
N GLN A 158 19.10 5.70 -6.43
CA GLN A 158 18.73 6.93 -7.14
C GLN A 158 18.00 7.91 -6.21
N PRO A 159 18.13 9.23 -6.45
CA PRO A 159 17.33 10.20 -5.72
C PRO A 159 15.85 10.07 -6.07
N ASN A 160 14.97 10.56 -5.19
CA ASN A 160 13.54 10.64 -5.45
C ASN A 160 13.25 11.66 -6.55
N LYS A 161 12.29 11.39 -7.40
CA LYS A 161 11.82 12.33 -8.44
C LYS A 161 10.95 13.43 -7.84
N TYR A 162 10.07 13.07 -6.91
CA TYR A 162 9.15 13.97 -6.22
C TYR A 162 9.47 14.02 -4.72
N ASP A 163 9.26 15.20 -4.10
CA ASP A 163 9.33 15.30 -2.64
C ASP A 163 8.04 14.77 -1.97
N HIS A 164 7.98 14.84 -0.65
CA HIS A 164 6.83 14.33 0.12
C HIS A 164 5.50 15.06 -0.16
N GLU A 165 5.56 16.25 -0.75
CA GLU A 165 4.38 17.03 -1.14
C GLU A 165 4.00 16.84 -2.63
N GLY A 166 4.75 16.02 -3.34
CA GLY A 166 4.51 15.78 -4.77
C GLY A 166 5.15 16.81 -5.69
N LYS A 167 6.06 17.64 -5.16
CA LYS A 167 6.81 18.62 -5.97
C LYS A 167 7.94 17.90 -6.72
N LEU A 168 8.07 18.19 -8.02
CA LEU A 168 9.16 17.68 -8.84
C LEU A 168 10.49 18.33 -8.40
N VAL A 169 11.41 17.53 -7.86
CA VAL A 169 12.70 17.98 -7.34
C VAL A 169 13.89 17.46 -8.11
N ASN A 170 13.79 16.30 -8.73
CA ASN A 170 14.82 15.68 -9.56
C ASN A 170 14.21 15.17 -10.86
N PRO A 171 14.04 16.04 -11.88
CA PRO A 171 13.31 15.71 -13.11
C PRO A 171 13.87 14.52 -13.89
N ASP A 172 15.19 14.31 -13.83
CA ASP A 172 15.87 13.24 -14.55
C ASP A 172 16.01 11.96 -13.73
N ALA A 173 15.59 11.96 -12.47
CA ALA A 173 15.66 10.79 -11.60
C ALA A 173 14.58 9.78 -11.94
N SER A 174 14.88 8.51 -11.76
CA SER A 174 13.91 7.43 -11.88
C SER A 174 14.29 6.30 -10.95
N ARG A 175 13.41 5.99 -10.01
CA ARG A 175 13.53 4.84 -9.10
C ARG A 175 12.75 3.63 -9.59
N VAL A 176 11.66 3.84 -10.34
CA VAL A 176 10.80 2.76 -10.84
C VAL A 176 11.53 1.97 -11.91
N ARG A 177 11.66 0.67 -11.68
CA ARG A 177 12.36 -0.27 -12.56
C ARG A 177 11.48 -1.48 -12.85
N ASP A 178 11.70 -2.09 -13.99
CA ASP A 178 11.05 -3.35 -14.39
C ASP A 178 9.52 -3.26 -14.28
N LEU A 179 8.96 -2.10 -14.58
CA LEU A 179 7.51 -1.89 -14.56
C LEU A 179 6.86 -2.69 -15.68
N ALA A 180 6.03 -3.67 -15.29
CA ALA A 180 5.45 -4.63 -16.20
C ALA A 180 3.97 -4.87 -15.91
N TYR A 181 3.24 -5.17 -16.99
CA TYR A 181 1.87 -5.65 -16.96
C TYR A 181 1.80 -7.02 -17.64
N GLN A 182 1.29 -8.03 -16.94
CA GLN A 182 1.20 -9.41 -17.43
C GLN A 182 2.54 -9.95 -17.97
N GLY A 183 3.63 -9.63 -17.27
CA GLY A 183 4.96 -10.12 -17.62
C GLY A 183 5.65 -9.37 -18.75
N GLN A 184 5.03 -8.36 -19.33
CA GLN A 184 5.61 -7.54 -20.39
C GLN A 184 5.90 -6.13 -19.89
N PRO A 185 6.99 -5.48 -20.36
CA PRO A 185 7.22 -4.07 -20.04
C PRO A 185 5.98 -3.24 -20.34
N ILE A 186 5.62 -2.33 -19.43
CA ILE A 186 4.43 -1.53 -19.59
C ILE A 186 4.51 -0.67 -20.88
N ASP A 187 3.41 -0.64 -21.61
CA ASP A 187 3.26 0.31 -22.72
C ASP A 187 2.86 1.67 -22.15
N LEU A 188 3.73 2.67 -22.29
CA LEU A 188 3.53 4.00 -21.74
C LEU A 188 2.31 4.71 -22.35
N ASN A 189 1.89 4.30 -23.54
CA ASN A 189 0.74 4.89 -24.25
C ASN A 189 -0.56 4.12 -24.02
N GLN A 190 -0.50 2.93 -23.43
CA GLN A 190 -1.68 2.12 -23.16
C GLN A 190 -2.53 2.75 -22.06
N THR A 191 -3.84 2.65 -22.22
CA THR A 191 -4.81 3.09 -21.21
C THR A 191 -5.13 1.96 -20.25
N PHE A 192 -5.12 2.29 -18.95
CA PHE A 192 -5.47 1.40 -17.84
C PHE A 192 -6.61 2.03 -17.03
N LEU A 193 -7.40 1.18 -16.40
CA LEU A 193 -8.30 1.60 -15.35
C LEU A 193 -7.65 1.31 -13.99
N VAL A 194 -7.70 2.27 -13.07
CA VAL A 194 -7.21 2.08 -11.70
C VAL A 194 -8.32 2.44 -10.73
N VAL A 195 -8.75 1.47 -9.94
CA VAL A 195 -9.68 1.72 -8.84
C VAL A 195 -8.89 2.20 -7.63
N THR A 196 -9.35 3.28 -7.00
CA THR A 196 -8.77 3.91 -5.84
C THR A 196 -9.87 4.57 -5.01
N ASN A 197 -9.59 5.68 -4.36
CA ASN A 197 -10.56 6.43 -3.57
C ASN A 197 -10.67 7.88 -4.05
N ASN A 198 -11.71 8.58 -3.59
CA ASN A 198 -11.99 9.97 -3.97
C ASN A 198 -10.90 10.95 -3.52
N TYR A 199 -10.25 10.72 -2.39
CA TYR A 199 -9.17 11.57 -1.92
C TYR A 199 -8.01 11.57 -2.91
N ARG A 200 -7.60 10.39 -3.40
CA ARG A 200 -6.58 10.27 -4.43
C ARG A 200 -7.04 10.84 -5.76
N ALA A 201 -8.25 10.53 -6.17
CA ALA A 201 -8.78 10.93 -7.47
C ALA A 201 -8.91 12.45 -7.64
N THR A 202 -9.30 13.16 -6.58
CA THR A 202 -9.56 14.61 -6.63
C THR A 202 -8.33 15.44 -6.25
N GLY A 203 -7.27 14.81 -5.77
CA GLY A 203 -6.04 15.48 -5.36
C GLY A 203 -5.13 15.85 -6.56
N ASN A 204 -4.13 16.67 -6.28
CA ASN A 204 -3.11 17.08 -7.25
C ASN A 204 -1.87 16.17 -7.16
N PHE A 205 -2.08 14.87 -7.37
CA PHE A 205 -1.05 13.85 -7.17
C PHE A 205 -0.33 13.53 -8.47
N PRO A 206 1.01 13.37 -8.46
CA PRO A 206 1.75 13.03 -9.68
C PRO A 206 1.17 11.82 -10.42
N GLY A 207 1.02 11.93 -11.72
CA GLY A 207 0.39 10.91 -12.56
C GLY A 207 -1.14 10.95 -12.52
N VAL A 208 -1.74 11.10 -11.35
CA VAL A 208 -3.20 11.10 -11.17
C VAL A 208 -3.83 12.40 -11.65
N LYS A 209 -3.19 13.53 -11.39
CA LYS A 209 -3.70 14.87 -11.76
C LYS A 209 -4.02 14.99 -13.25
N ASP A 210 -3.31 14.27 -14.10
CA ASP A 210 -3.43 14.30 -15.55
C ASP A 210 -4.25 13.13 -16.11
N ALA A 211 -4.97 12.40 -15.26
CA ALA A 211 -5.79 11.26 -15.68
C ALA A 211 -6.75 11.65 -16.81
N VAL A 212 -6.91 10.75 -17.78
CA VAL A 212 -7.79 10.96 -18.94
C VAL A 212 -9.24 11.10 -18.49
N GLU A 213 -9.65 10.32 -17.49
CA GLU A 213 -10.99 10.34 -16.92
C GLU A 213 -10.92 10.01 -15.43
N LYS A 214 -11.77 10.69 -14.65
CA LYS A 214 -11.95 10.43 -13.20
C LYS A 214 -13.44 10.29 -12.94
N ARG A 215 -13.84 9.17 -12.35
CA ARG A 215 -15.24 8.90 -12.04
C ARG A 215 -15.38 8.37 -10.62
N LEU A 216 -16.23 9.01 -9.82
CA LEU A 216 -16.62 8.47 -8.53
C LEU A 216 -17.65 7.36 -8.73
N LEU A 217 -17.50 6.27 -8.00
CA LEU A 217 -18.47 5.19 -7.91
C LEU A 217 -19.32 5.40 -6.64
N ASN A 218 -20.49 4.77 -6.57
CA ASN A 218 -21.45 5.03 -5.50
C ASN A 218 -21.28 4.11 -4.27
N LEU A 219 -20.04 3.67 -4.01
CA LEU A 219 -19.77 2.79 -2.87
C LEU A 219 -18.53 3.26 -2.12
N GLU A 220 -18.61 3.26 -0.80
CA GLU A 220 -17.46 3.52 0.06
C GLU A 220 -16.44 2.38 -0.08
N ASN A 221 -15.14 2.71 -0.02
CA ASN A 221 -14.07 1.70 -0.06
C ASN A 221 -14.21 0.69 1.07
N ARG A 222 -14.55 1.15 2.27
CA ARG A 222 -14.81 0.28 3.42
C ARG A 222 -15.94 -0.70 3.16
N GLN A 223 -17.02 -0.24 2.54
CA GLN A 223 -18.16 -1.12 2.20
C GLN A 223 -17.75 -2.16 1.15
N ALA A 224 -16.92 -1.79 0.17
CA ALA A 224 -16.39 -2.74 -0.80
C ALA A 224 -15.58 -3.86 -0.11
N ILE A 225 -14.80 -3.51 0.91
CA ILE A 225 -14.04 -4.48 1.71
C ILE A 225 -14.99 -5.39 2.50
N ILE A 226 -16.01 -4.82 3.15
CA ILE A 226 -17.03 -5.59 3.87
C ILE A 226 -17.71 -6.60 2.93
N ASP A 227 -18.18 -6.13 1.79
CA ASP A 227 -18.89 -6.97 0.80
C ASP A 227 -17.98 -8.08 0.26
N TYR A 228 -16.71 -7.77 0.03
CA TYR A 228 -15.71 -8.74 -0.39
C TYR A 228 -15.50 -9.84 0.66
N ILE A 229 -15.35 -9.46 1.92
CA ILE A 229 -15.16 -10.42 3.03
C ILE A 229 -16.41 -11.30 3.18
N VAL A 230 -17.60 -10.71 3.10
CA VAL A 230 -18.85 -11.46 3.14
C VAL A 230 -18.92 -12.48 1.99
N SER A 231 -18.49 -12.09 0.80
CA SER A 231 -18.45 -12.97 -0.37
C SER A 231 -17.45 -14.11 -0.22
N GLU A 232 -16.24 -13.81 0.26
CA GLU A 232 -15.17 -14.80 0.44
C GLU A 232 -15.39 -15.69 1.67
N LYS A 233 -16.05 -15.18 2.70
CA LYS A 233 -16.27 -15.79 4.02
C LYS A 233 -15.00 -15.95 4.85
N THR A 234 -13.94 -16.49 4.28
CA THR A 234 -12.66 -16.73 4.91
C THR A 234 -11.56 -16.01 4.13
N ILE A 235 -10.78 -15.20 4.84
CA ILE A 235 -9.61 -14.52 4.30
C ILE A 235 -8.36 -15.30 4.73
N ASN A 236 -7.50 -15.63 3.77
CA ASN A 236 -6.15 -16.14 4.00
C ASN A 236 -5.18 -14.99 3.67
N PRO A 237 -4.72 -14.22 4.67
CA PRO A 237 -3.91 -13.05 4.41
C PRO A 237 -2.62 -13.42 3.69
N SER A 238 -2.41 -12.84 2.51
CA SER A 238 -1.20 -13.03 1.72
C SER A 238 -0.99 -11.83 0.80
N ALA A 239 0.26 -11.58 0.45
CA ALA A 239 0.63 -10.60 -0.56
C ALA A 239 1.18 -11.34 -1.79
N ASP A 240 0.95 -10.78 -2.98
CA ASP A 240 1.40 -11.41 -4.23
C ASP A 240 2.84 -11.08 -4.61
N GLY A 241 3.52 -10.24 -3.82
CA GLY A 241 4.91 -9.88 -4.04
C GLY A 241 5.13 -9.04 -5.28
N ASN A 242 4.15 -8.25 -5.68
CA ASN A 242 4.18 -7.52 -6.95
C ASN A 242 5.20 -6.37 -6.97
N TRP A 243 5.71 -5.94 -5.84
CA TRP A 243 6.77 -4.95 -5.78
C TRP A 243 7.87 -5.34 -4.80
N SER A 244 9.07 -4.83 -5.04
CA SER A 244 10.24 -5.05 -4.19
C SER A 244 11.29 -3.97 -4.47
N PHE A 245 12.39 -4.00 -3.71
CA PHE A 245 13.56 -3.16 -4.00
C PHE A 245 14.52 -3.89 -4.93
N LEU A 246 15.19 -3.15 -5.81
CA LEU A 246 16.34 -3.73 -6.54
C LEU A 246 17.41 -4.15 -5.55
N PRO A 247 18.06 -5.30 -5.78
CA PRO A 247 19.04 -5.85 -4.85
C PRO A 247 20.42 -5.18 -4.87
N ASN A 248 20.59 -4.08 -5.61
CA ASN A 248 21.81 -3.28 -5.65
C ASN A 248 22.16 -2.60 -4.32
N ILE A 249 21.31 -2.74 -3.30
CA ILE A 249 21.49 -2.25 -1.93
C ILE A 249 21.66 -3.41 -0.92
N ALA A 250 21.82 -4.64 -1.39
CA ALA A 250 21.85 -5.84 -0.55
C ALA A 250 22.97 -5.84 0.51
N ASN A 251 24.06 -5.13 0.26
CA ASN A 251 25.19 -5.04 1.18
C ASN A 251 25.10 -3.87 2.18
N ALA A 252 24.09 -3.02 2.06
CA ALA A 252 23.87 -1.91 2.97
C ALA A 252 23.15 -2.38 4.25
N ASP A 253 23.39 -1.67 5.36
CA ASP A 253 22.67 -1.88 6.62
C ASP A 253 21.43 -1.00 6.62
N ILE A 254 20.30 -1.56 6.23
CA ILE A 254 19.04 -0.84 6.04
C ILE A 254 18.13 -1.08 7.23
N ARG A 255 17.71 0.00 7.89
CA ARG A 255 16.90 -0.04 9.10
C ARG A 255 15.63 0.77 8.96
N PHE A 256 14.61 0.39 9.71
CA PHE A 256 13.36 1.13 9.81
C PHE A 256 12.76 0.97 11.21
N ALA A 257 11.94 1.93 11.60
CA ALA A 257 11.20 1.88 12.84
C ALA A 257 9.79 1.32 12.62
N SER A 258 9.33 0.49 13.54
CA SER A 258 7.93 0.06 13.64
C SER A 258 7.60 -0.14 15.12
N SER A 259 6.35 -0.44 15.43
CA SER A 259 5.94 -0.76 16.80
C SER A 259 6.81 -1.86 17.40
N ASP A 260 7.10 -1.77 18.69
CA ASP A 260 7.71 -2.89 19.42
C ASP A 260 6.84 -4.16 19.36
N ASN A 261 5.52 -4.00 19.24
CA ASN A 261 4.59 -5.12 19.08
C ASN A 261 4.79 -5.92 17.79
N ALA A 262 5.44 -5.34 16.79
CA ALA A 262 5.76 -6.05 15.54
C ALA A 262 6.69 -7.25 15.75
N ARG A 263 7.43 -7.30 16.87
CA ARG A 263 8.31 -8.42 17.24
C ARG A 263 7.55 -9.75 17.30
N ALA A 264 6.29 -9.72 17.73
CA ALA A 264 5.45 -10.91 17.79
C ALA A 264 5.09 -11.50 16.40
N HIS A 265 5.36 -10.76 15.33
CA HIS A 265 5.00 -11.13 13.96
C HIS A 265 6.23 -11.40 13.06
N LEU A 266 7.41 -11.65 13.65
CA LEU A 266 8.64 -11.88 12.89
C LEU A 266 8.82 -13.33 12.42
N ALA A 267 8.10 -14.29 12.98
CA ALA A 267 8.33 -15.72 12.73
C ALA A 267 8.27 -16.11 11.24
N ASN A 268 7.43 -15.42 10.46
CA ASN A 268 7.25 -15.67 9.02
C ASN A 268 7.86 -14.56 8.15
N GLN A 269 8.76 -13.73 8.71
CA GLN A 269 9.35 -12.59 8.01
C GLN A 269 10.84 -12.87 7.74
N ASP A 270 11.14 -13.50 6.62
CA ASP A 270 12.52 -13.88 6.26
C ASP A 270 13.44 -12.66 6.02
N ALA A 271 12.86 -11.55 5.62
CA ALA A 271 13.61 -10.35 5.24
C ALA A 271 13.72 -9.32 6.38
N ILE A 272 13.09 -9.54 7.52
CA ILE A 272 13.02 -8.56 8.61
C ILE A 272 13.51 -9.18 9.91
N SER A 273 14.42 -8.47 10.59
CA SER A 273 14.93 -8.88 11.91
C SER A 273 14.87 -7.71 12.89
N TYR A 274 14.72 -8.05 14.17
CA TYR A 274 14.75 -7.09 15.27
C TYR A 274 16.19 -6.65 15.55
N VAL A 275 16.40 -5.34 15.73
CA VAL A 275 17.71 -4.78 16.09
C VAL A 275 17.76 -4.37 17.55
N GLY A 276 16.81 -3.60 18.02
CA GLY A 276 16.77 -3.10 19.40
C GLY A 276 15.66 -2.08 19.61
N ALA A 277 15.57 -1.55 20.82
CA ALA A 277 14.63 -0.48 21.12
C ALA A 277 15.01 0.79 20.34
N SER A 278 13.98 1.50 19.85
CA SER A 278 14.15 2.82 19.28
C SER A 278 14.29 3.87 20.41
N THR A 279 14.91 5.02 20.10
CA THR A 279 14.88 6.16 21.00
C THR A 279 13.49 6.75 21.16
N GLN A 280 12.59 6.46 20.23
CA GLN A 280 11.19 6.88 20.28
C GLN A 280 10.36 5.85 21.04
N ALA A 281 9.61 6.30 22.06
CA ALA A 281 8.86 5.41 22.96
C ALA A 281 7.86 4.53 22.20
N GLY A 282 7.85 3.23 22.52
CA GLY A 282 6.95 2.23 21.92
C GLY A 282 7.38 1.73 20.57
N PHE A 283 8.40 2.33 19.94
CA PHE A 283 8.97 1.86 18.69
C PHE A 283 10.19 0.98 18.94
N ALA A 284 10.44 0.09 17.99
CA ALA A 284 11.66 -0.67 17.89
C ALA A 284 12.30 -0.44 16.52
N GLU A 285 13.59 -0.73 16.44
CA GLU A 285 14.35 -0.68 15.21
C GLU A 285 14.51 -2.07 14.63
N TYR A 286 14.24 -2.19 13.35
CA TYR A 286 14.30 -3.42 12.59
C TYR A 286 15.27 -3.25 11.42
N ARG A 287 15.82 -4.37 10.95
CA ARG A 287 16.66 -4.42 9.76
C ARG A 287 15.89 -5.07 8.63
N LEU A 288 15.94 -4.45 7.44
CA LEU A 288 15.45 -5.04 6.21
C LEU A 288 16.63 -5.64 5.43
N ILE A 289 16.49 -6.92 5.09
CA ILE A 289 17.46 -7.63 4.25
C ILE A 289 16.89 -7.71 2.84
N VAL A 290 17.57 -7.05 1.89
CA VAL A 290 17.22 -7.12 0.47
C VAL A 290 18.08 -8.18 -0.17
N LYS A 291 17.45 -9.24 -0.69
CA LYS A 291 18.16 -10.39 -1.28
C LYS A 291 18.13 -10.32 -2.80
N GLU A 292 19.21 -10.78 -3.41
CA GLU A 292 19.16 -11.18 -4.82
C GLU A 292 18.22 -12.38 -4.96
N LYS A 293 17.33 -12.32 -5.95
CA LYS A 293 16.44 -13.43 -6.29
C LYS A 293 17.10 -14.32 -7.32
#